data_033a1662c90b69902e123feaa020627a
#
_entry.id   033a1662c90b69902e123feaa020627a
#
_cell.length_a   1.000
_cell.length_b   1.000
_cell.length_c   1.000
_cell.angle_alpha   90.00
_cell.angle_beta   90.00
_cell.angle_gamma   90.00
#
_symmetry.space_group_name_H-M   'P 1'
#
loop_
_entity.id
_entity.type
_entity.pdbx_description
1 polymer ?
#
loop_
_entity_poly.entity_id
_entity_poly.type
_entity_poly.pdbx_seq_one_letter_code
_entity_poly.pdbx_strand_id
1 'polypeptide(L)'
;MSHTKKQDLLEEDLKNDESEDNNSNSSESNEINNSRRQFSTMVGIGCAAVCACYVGCTAIEYMAPAEDALAEKTTEVSVKNLQPGQSLKVVYRGSPVFIKRRTPEELREAANVDIKKLRDPQTDAQRVLKGYEEFLVVVGVCTHLGCIPIPVEEKDGNGDAWFCPCHGSHYDLSGRITQGPAPRNLIVPPYKFINKNTILIGEA
;
A
#
# COMPACT_ATOMS: atom_id res chain seq x y z
N MET A 1 40.14 28.27 -90.26
CA MET A 1 39.18 28.54 -89.18
C MET A 1 38.29 27.35 -88.86
N SER A 2 38.78 26.13 -88.90
CA SER A 2 37.94 24.96 -88.71
C SER A 2 38.43 23.93 -87.67
N HIS A 3 39.64 24.06 -87.14
CA HIS A 3 40.26 23.10 -86.23
C HIS A 3 40.04 23.46 -84.75
N THR A 4 39.98 24.75 -84.43
CA THR A 4 39.82 25.22 -83.02
C THR A 4 38.45 24.98 -82.45
N LYS A 5 37.37 25.04 -83.21
CA LYS A 5 36.00 24.87 -82.79
C LYS A 5 35.63 23.43 -82.43
N LYS A 6 36.41 22.46 -82.96
CA LYS A 6 36.15 21.02 -82.67
C LYS A 6 36.85 20.54 -81.39
N GLN A 7 37.91 21.21 -80.95
CA GLN A 7 38.62 20.95 -79.72
C GLN A 7 37.84 21.50 -78.52
N ASP A 8 37.26 22.69 -78.66
CA ASP A 8 36.44 23.29 -77.56
C ASP A 8 35.15 22.47 -77.21
N LEU A 9 34.55 21.88 -78.27
CA LEU A 9 33.35 21.01 -78.04
C LEU A 9 33.68 19.69 -77.38
N LEU A 10 34.88 19.12 -77.63
CA LEU A 10 35.31 17.86 -76.95
C LEU A 10 35.75 18.08 -75.52
N GLU A 11 36.23 19.27 -75.14
CA GLU A 11 36.57 19.62 -73.73
C GLU A 11 35.29 19.91 -72.90
N GLU A 12 34.23 20.44 -73.50
CA GLU A 12 32.99 20.69 -72.85
C GLU A 12 32.21 19.35 -72.51
N ASP A 13 32.23 18.40 -73.50
CA ASP A 13 31.63 17.08 -73.27
C ASP A 13 32.36 16.27 -72.19
N LEU A 14 33.68 16.33 -72.10
CA LEU A 14 34.49 15.68 -71.07
C LEU A 14 34.25 16.27 -69.68
N LYS A 15 34.04 17.57 -69.54
CA LYS A 15 33.75 18.22 -68.24
C LYS A 15 32.34 17.93 -67.73
N ASN A 16 31.37 17.74 -68.63
CA ASN A 16 30.00 17.37 -68.21
C ASN A 16 29.93 15.94 -67.75
N ASP A 17 30.68 14.99 -68.31
CA ASP A 17 30.65 13.60 -67.90
C ASP A 17 31.30 13.38 -66.51
N GLU A 18 32.38 14.09 -66.14
CA GLU A 18 32.97 14.04 -64.80
C GLU A 18 32.10 14.71 -63.71
N SER A 19 31.21 15.64 -64.06
CA SER A 19 30.35 16.34 -63.13
C SER A 19 29.09 15.51 -62.75
N GLU A 20 28.59 14.67 -63.68
CA GLU A 20 27.43 13.81 -63.42
C GLU A 20 27.82 12.58 -62.58
N ASP A 21 28.97 11.96 -62.81
CA ASP A 21 29.44 10.80 -62.04
C ASP A 21 29.83 11.16 -60.59
N ASN A 22 30.30 12.35 -60.30
CA ASN A 22 30.57 12.78 -58.91
C ASN A 22 29.32 13.14 -58.11
N ASN A 23 28.24 13.55 -58.79
CA ASN A 23 27.01 13.90 -58.12
C ASN A 23 26.18 12.67 -57.76
N SER A 24 26.20 11.61 -58.59
CA SER A 24 25.49 10.34 -58.28
C SER A 24 26.17 9.59 -57.14
N ASN A 25 27.48 9.51 -57.05
CA ASN A 25 28.24 8.88 -55.96
C ASN A 25 28.08 9.60 -54.61
N SER A 26 27.94 10.93 -54.62
CA SER A 26 27.72 11.69 -53.36
C SER A 26 26.32 11.56 -52.81
N SER A 27 25.30 11.39 -53.65
CA SER A 27 23.93 11.15 -53.21
C SER A 27 23.74 9.74 -52.64
N GLU A 28 24.31 8.73 -53.29
CA GLU A 28 24.20 7.34 -52.85
C GLU A 28 24.96 7.09 -51.52
N SER A 29 26.14 7.68 -51.34
CA SER A 29 26.88 7.61 -50.07
C SER A 29 26.16 8.34 -48.91
N ASN A 30 25.44 9.42 -49.18
CA ASN A 30 24.63 10.12 -48.19
C ASN A 30 23.38 9.34 -47.80
N GLU A 31 22.73 8.64 -48.73
CA GLU A 31 21.58 7.77 -48.41
C GLU A 31 21.99 6.57 -47.55
N ILE A 32 23.11 5.90 -47.86
CA ILE A 32 23.66 4.80 -47.10
C ILE A 32 24.04 5.25 -45.68
N ASN A 33 24.68 6.40 -45.54
CA ASN A 33 25.02 6.96 -44.23
C ASN A 33 23.78 7.34 -43.41
N ASN A 34 22.73 7.85 -44.03
CA ASN A 34 21.48 8.18 -43.38
C ASN A 34 20.76 6.91 -42.92
N SER A 35 20.75 5.87 -43.72
CA SER A 35 20.16 4.57 -43.38
C SER A 35 20.87 3.89 -42.17
N ARG A 36 22.20 3.91 -42.14
CA ARG A 36 23.01 3.42 -41.02
C ARG A 36 22.78 4.21 -39.74
N ARG A 37 22.70 5.54 -39.83
CA ARG A 37 22.36 6.40 -38.68
C ARG A 37 20.97 6.12 -38.15
N GLN A 38 19.95 5.97 -39.01
CA GLN A 38 18.61 5.63 -38.61
C GLN A 38 18.57 4.27 -37.93
N PHE A 39 19.23 3.27 -38.48
CA PHE A 39 19.32 1.93 -37.87
C PHE A 39 19.93 1.99 -36.45
N SER A 40 21.11 2.67 -36.33
CA SER A 40 21.76 2.81 -35.02
C SER A 40 20.90 3.55 -34.01
N THR A 41 20.16 4.57 -34.45
CA THR A 41 19.23 5.32 -33.59
C THR A 41 18.07 4.45 -33.16
N MET A 42 17.48 3.69 -34.08
CA MET A 42 16.38 2.75 -33.75
C MET A 42 16.82 1.68 -32.76
N VAL A 43 18.00 1.09 -32.94
CA VAL A 43 18.58 0.12 -32.00
C VAL A 43 18.82 0.77 -30.64
N GLY A 44 19.39 1.99 -30.61
CA GLY A 44 19.61 2.73 -29.36
C GLY A 44 18.30 3.02 -28.60
N ILE A 45 17.25 3.46 -29.28
CA ILE A 45 15.93 3.69 -28.70
C ILE A 45 15.34 2.38 -28.18
N GLY A 46 15.47 1.30 -28.97
CA GLY A 46 14.97 -0.02 -28.54
C GLY A 46 15.65 -0.52 -27.26
N CYS A 47 16.99 -0.43 -27.19
CA CYS A 47 17.73 -0.79 -25.98
C CYS A 47 17.35 0.09 -24.78
N ALA A 48 17.24 1.40 -24.99
CA ALA A 48 16.82 2.32 -23.91
C ALA A 48 15.42 2.00 -23.39
N ALA A 49 14.48 1.67 -24.27
CA ALA A 49 13.13 1.27 -23.88
C ALA A 49 13.13 -0.04 -23.04
N VAL A 50 13.90 -1.05 -23.48
CA VAL A 50 14.03 -2.30 -22.72
C VAL A 50 14.65 -2.06 -21.35
N CYS A 51 15.71 -1.26 -21.25
CA CYS A 51 16.32 -0.88 -19.97
C CYS A 51 15.33 -0.13 -19.07
N ALA A 52 14.58 0.82 -19.61
CA ALA A 52 13.58 1.55 -18.85
C ALA A 52 12.46 0.63 -18.33
N CYS A 53 11.98 -0.31 -19.15
CA CYS A 53 11.00 -1.32 -18.72
C CYS A 53 11.57 -2.21 -17.61
N TYR A 54 12.81 -2.67 -17.75
CA TYR A 54 13.47 -3.50 -16.73
C TYR A 54 13.59 -2.77 -15.40
N VAL A 55 14.10 -1.52 -15.42
CA VAL A 55 14.20 -0.70 -14.21
C VAL A 55 12.83 -0.41 -13.61
N GLY A 56 11.83 -0.15 -14.44
CA GLY A 56 10.44 0.05 -13.98
C GLY A 56 9.86 -1.20 -13.31
N CYS A 57 10.02 -2.37 -13.91
CA CYS A 57 9.56 -3.63 -13.33
C CYS A 57 10.25 -3.94 -12.00
N THR A 58 11.58 -3.79 -11.93
CA THR A 58 12.31 -4.03 -10.68
C THR A 58 11.91 -3.03 -9.59
N ALA A 59 11.69 -1.76 -9.93
CA ALA A 59 11.22 -0.77 -8.97
C ALA A 59 9.84 -1.13 -8.40
N ILE A 60 8.93 -1.64 -9.23
CA ILE A 60 7.61 -2.12 -8.78
C ILE A 60 7.75 -3.33 -7.86
N GLU A 61 8.63 -4.29 -8.18
CA GLU A 61 8.90 -5.44 -7.31
C GLU A 61 9.45 -5.01 -5.94
N TYR A 62 10.36 -4.03 -5.89
CA TYR A 62 10.86 -3.49 -4.62
C TYR A 62 9.80 -2.76 -3.78
N MET A 63 8.74 -2.25 -4.41
CA MET A 63 7.60 -1.63 -3.72
C MET A 63 6.52 -2.64 -3.32
N ALA A 64 6.59 -3.87 -3.81
CA ALA A 64 5.66 -4.92 -3.42
C ALA A 64 5.83 -5.25 -1.92
N PRO A 65 4.73 -5.46 -1.18
CA PRO A 65 4.82 -5.89 0.21
C PRO A 65 5.55 -7.23 0.29
N ALA A 66 6.38 -7.39 1.33
CA ALA A 66 7.12 -8.62 1.56
C ALA A 66 6.16 -9.84 1.59
N GLU A 67 6.60 -10.97 1.07
CA GLU A 67 5.78 -12.20 1.03
C GLU A 67 5.31 -12.63 2.41
N ASP A 68 6.11 -12.38 3.45
CA ASP A 68 5.76 -12.62 4.85
C ASP A 68 4.53 -11.81 5.30
N ALA A 69 4.40 -10.56 4.82
CA ALA A 69 3.22 -9.73 5.10
C ALA A 69 1.96 -10.21 4.36
N LEU A 70 2.13 -10.90 3.24
CA LEU A 70 1.04 -11.51 2.46
C LEU A 70 0.70 -12.93 2.97
N ALA A 71 1.64 -13.64 3.57
CA ALA A 71 1.45 -14.99 4.10
C ALA A 71 0.54 -15.01 5.34
N GLU A 72 0.56 -13.96 6.17
CA GLU A 72 -0.31 -13.83 7.33
C GLU A 72 -1.68 -13.23 6.97
N LYS A 73 -2.40 -13.89 6.06
CA LYS A 73 -3.78 -13.46 5.73
C LYS A 73 -4.72 -13.60 6.91
N THR A 74 -4.48 -14.62 7.74
CA THR A 74 -5.32 -14.95 8.90
C THR A 74 -4.45 -15.39 10.08
N THR A 75 -4.92 -15.09 11.29
CA THR A 75 -4.26 -15.50 12.53
C THR A 75 -5.28 -16.22 13.42
N GLU A 76 -4.97 -17.47 13.78
CA GLU A 76 -5.77 -18.23 14.74
C GLU A 76 -5.32 -17.97 16.17
N VAL A 77 -6.27 -17.65 17.05
CA VAL A 77 -6.01 -17.33 18.46
C VAL A 77 -6.89 -18.16 19.37
N SER A 78 -6.26 -18.92 20.28
CA SER A 78 -6.99 -19.65 21.30
C SER A 78 -7.33 -18.72 22.49
N VAL A 79 -8.61 -18.61 22.79
CA VAL A 79 -9.14 -17.83 23.94
C VAL A 79 -9.60 -18.73 25.08
N LYS A 80 -9.29 -20.03 25.04
CA LYS A 80 -9.72 -21.03 26.03
C LYS A 80 -9.35 -20.66 27.48
N ASN A 81 -8.17 -20.10 27.67
CA ASN A 81 -7.63 -19.77 29.00
C ASN A 81 -7.85 -18.30 29.38
N LEU A 82 -8.51 -17.51 28.53
CA LEU A 82 -8.76 -16.11 28.79
C LEU A 82 -9.92 -15.97 29.79
N GLN A 83 -9.62 -15.49 31.01
CA GLN A 83 -10.60 -15.29 32.04
C GLN A 83 -11.39 -13.98 31.82
N PRO A 84 -12.63 -13.87 32.34
CA PRO A 84 -13.36 -12.60 32.33
C PRO A 84 -12.52 -11.47 32.98
N GLY A 85 -12.49 -10.30 32.32
CA GLY A 85 -11.69 -9.16 32.74
C GLY A 85 -10.26 -9.15 32.15
N GLN A 86 -9.76 -10.28 31.64
CA GLN A 86 -8.43 -10.36 31.05
C GLN A 86 -8.40 -9.93 29.59
N SER A 87 -7.23 -9.45 29.17
CA SER A 87 -6.93 -9.09 27.78
C SER A 87 -5.75 -9.89 27.27
N LEU A 88 -5.82 -10.29 26.01
CA LEU A 88 -4.75 -10.94 25.25
C LEU A 88 -4.32 -10.01 24.10
N LYS A 89 -3.02 -9.89 23.90
CA LYS A 89 -2.44 -9.15 22.77
C LYS A 89 -1.84 -10.13 21.78
N VAL A 90 -2.26 -10.05 20.53
CA VAL A 90 -1.72 -10.83 19.41
C VAL A 90 -1.26 -9.89 18.31
N VAL A 91 -0.45 -10.39 17.38
CA VAL A 91 -0.03 -9.62 16.20
C VAL A 91 -0.79 -10.15 14.99
N TYR A 92 -1.38 -9.25 14.23
CA TYR A 92 -2.04 -9.53 12.96
C TYR A 92 -1.60 -8.50 11.92
N ARG A 93 -1.01 -8.95 10.82
CA ARG A 93 -0.45 -8.08 9.76
C ARG A 93 0.45 -6.98 10.29
N GLY A 94 1.36 -7.32 11.19
CA GLY A 94 2.29 -6.39 11.82
C GLY A 94 1.66 -5.40 12.82
N SER A 95 0.35 -5.44 13.04
CA SER A 95 -0.35 -4.59 14.00
C SER A 95 -0.79 -5.37 15.24
N PRO A 96 -0.72 -4.79 16.44
CA PRO A 96 -1.25 -5.42 17.63
C PRO A 96 -2.78 -5.47 17.57
N VAL A 97 -3.36 -6.59 17.93
CA VAL A 97 -4.80 -6.79 18.13
C VAL A 97 -5.04 -7.15 19.58
N PHE A 98 -5.94 -6.44 20.23
CA PHE A 98 -6.37 -6.71 21.59
C PHE A 98 -7.64 -7.56 21.55
N ILE A 99 -7.64 -8.64 22.30
CA ILE A 99 -8.80 -9.50 22.55
C ILE A 99 -9.08 -9.40 24.04
N LYS A 100 -10.17 -8.76 24.41
CA LYS A 100 -10.59 -8.63 25.80
C LYS A 100 -11.81 -9.50 26.05
N ARG A 101 -11.76 -10.35 27.10
CA ARG A 101 -12.94 -11.05 27.60
C ARG A 101 -13.57 -10.18 28.67
N ARG A 102 -14.70 -9.55 28.36
CA ARG A 102 -15.41 -8.61 29.24
C ARG A 102 -16.17 -9.33 30.34
N THR A 103 -16.23 -8.71 31.52
CA THR A 103 -17.07 -9.18 32.62
C THR A 103 -18.55 -8.80 32.38
N PRO A 104 -19.52 -9.42 33.09
CA PRO A 104 -20.92 -9.01 33.00
C PRO A 104 -21.16 -7.54 33.36
N GLU A 105 -20.36 -6.98 34.27
CA GLU A 105 -20.41 -5.57 34.63
C GLU A 105 -19.94 -4.69 33.45
N GLU A 106 -18.79 -5.00 32.85
CA GLU A 106 -18.25 -4.29 31.70
C GLU A 106 -19.20 -4.33 30.50
N LEU A 107 -19.90 -5.44 30.28
CA LEU A 107 -20.94 -5.55 29.25
C LEU A 107 -22.10 -4.57 29.47
N ARG A 108 -22.55 -4.46 30.71
CA ARG A 108 -23.64 -3.54 31.09
C ARG A 108 -23.20 -2.07 30.94
N GLU A 109 -21.99 -1.74 31.37
CA GLU A 109 -21.42 -0.39 31.21
C GLU A 109 -21.29 -0.04 29.71
N ALA A 110 -20.74 -0.93 28.90
CA ALA A 110 -20.57 -0.71 27.45
C ALA A 110 -21.91 -0.47 26.72
N ALA A 111 -22.99 -1.17 27.17
CA ALA A 111 -24.33 -1.05 26.61
C ALA A 111 -25.01 0.29 27.01
N ASN A 112 -24.72 0.81 28.20
CA ASN A 112 -25.38 1.99 28.78
C ASN A 112 -24.75 3.34 28.36
N VAL A 113 -23.70 3.35 27.54
CA VAL A 113 -23.06 4.58 27.08
C VAL A 113 -24.00 5.38 26.18
N ASP A 114 -24.11 6.69 26.45
CA ASP A 114 -24.88 7.62 25.60
C ASP A 114 -24.16 7.85 24.27
N ILE A 115 -24.60 7.15 23.24
CA ILE A 115 -24.02 7.15 21.89
C ILE A 115 -23.96 8.56 21.29
N LYS A 116 -24.92 9.44 21.65
CA LYS A 116 -24.99 10.80 21.12
C LYS A 116 -23.84 11.70 21.58
N LYS A 117 -23.20 11.34 22.70
CA LYS A 117 -22.05 12.07 23.24
C LYS A 117 -20.72 11.61 22.67
N LEU A 118 -20.72 10.48 21.97
CA LEU A 118 -19.50 9.94 21.36
C LEU A 118 -19.14 10.69 20.09
N ARG A 119 -17.86 10.92 19.88
CA ARG A 119 -17.31 11.52 18.67
C ARG A 119 -17.55 10.67 17.41
N ASP A 120 -17.42 9.37 17.54
CA ASP A 120 -17.68 8.36 16.51
C ASP A 120 -18.80 7.43 17.04
N PRO A 121 -20.08 7.77 16.75
CA PRO A 121 -21.23 7.10 17.35
C PRO A 121 -21.40 5.67 16.83
N GLN A 122 -21.13 4.68 17.67
CA GLN A 122 -21.39 3.26 17.41
C GLN A 122 -21.94 2.59 18.67
N THR A 123 -22.92 1.71 18.48
CA THR A 123 -23.41 0.88 19.58
C THR A 123 -22.41 -0.22 19.92
N ASP A 124 -22.44 -0.74 21.15
CA ASP A 124 -21.62 -1.90 21.52
C ASP A 124 -21.89 -3.10 20.61
N ALA A 125 -23.16 -3.38 20.31
CA ALA A 125 -23.56 -4.48 19.43
C ALA A 125 -23.02 -4.39 17.99
N GLN A 126 -22.67 -3.20 17.52
CA GLN A 126 -22.04 -3.02 16.20
C GLN A 126 -20.53 -3.33 16.19
N ARG A 127 -19.94 -3.51 17.37
CA ARG A 127 -18.51 -3.67 17.55
C ARG A 127 -18.08 -5.08 17.98
N VAL A 128 -19.06 -5.94 18.24
CA VAL A 128 -18.85 -7.32 18.69
C VAL A 128 -19.64 -8.30 17.82
N LEU A 129 -19.25 -9.56 17.83
CA LEU A 129 -19.99 -10.61 17.14
C LEU A 129 -21.19 -11.04 17.99
N LYS A 130 -22.35 -11.17 17.35
CA LYS A 130 -23.57 -11.68 17.98
C LYS A 130 -23.36 -13.12 18.47
N GLY A 131 -23.69 -13.36 19.75
CA GLY A 131 -23.48 -14.62 20.42
C GLY A 131 -22.11 -14.79 21.08
N TYR A 132 -21.22 -13.79 20.92
CA TYR A 132 -19.89 -13.72 21.54
C TYR A 132 -19.61 -12.32 22.10
N GLU A 133 -20.65 -11.68 22.63
CA GLU A 133 -20.60 -10.29 23.10
C GLU A 133 -19.60 -10.10 24.25
N GLU A 134 -19.24 -11.18 24.96
CA GLU A 134 -18.19 -11.14 25.98
C GLU A 134 -16.78 -10.86 25.40
N PHE A 135 -16.56 -11.13 24.11
CA PHE A 135 -15.27 -10.90 23.49
C PHE A 135 -15.28 -9.63 22.65
N LEU A 136 -14.42 -8.68 23.02
CA LEU A 136 -14.11 -7.51 22.19
C LEU A 136 -12.78 -7.76 21.49
N VAL A 137 -12.77 -7.60 20.17
CA VAL A 137 -11.57 -7.72 19.31
C VAL A 137 -11.35 -6.41 18.60
N VAL A 138 -10.25 -5.73 18.91
CA VAL A 138 -9.91 -4.42 18.31
C VAL A 138 -8.44 -4.34 17.95
N VAL A 139 -8.15 -3.62 16.88
CA VAL A 139 -6.77 -3.28 16.52
C VAL A 139 -6.24 -2.28 17.54
N GLY A 140 -5.18 -2.65 18.24
CA GLY A 140 -4.54 -1.85 19.29
C GLY A 140 -3.64 -0.73 18.74
N VAL A 141 -4.19 0.05 17.81
CA VAL A 141 -3.50 1.18 17.17
C VAL A 141 -4.39 2.41 17.30
N CYS A 142 -3.87 3.42 18.00
CA CYS A 142 -4.58 4.69 18.21
C CYS A 142 -4.85 5.39 16.87
N THR A 143 -6.11 5.76 16.63
CA THR A 143 -6.54 6.38 15.38
C THR A 143 -6.06 7.83 15.21
N HIS A 144 -5.34 8.39 16.20
CA HIS A 144 -4.71 9.70 16.09
C HIS A 144 -3.46 9.64 15.20
N LEU A 145 -2.39 9.00 15.65
CA LEU A 145 -1.08 8.92 14.95
C LEU A 145 -0.42 7.53 15.08
N GLY A 146 -1.19 6.48 15.32
CA GLY A 146 -0.68 5.11 15.27
C GLY A 146 0.01 4.58 16.52
N CYS A 147 0.02 5.32 17.65
CA CYS A 147 0.58 4.80 18.90
C CYS A 147 -0.21 3.60 19.43
N ILE A 148 0.42 2.75 20.21
CA ILE A 148 -0.25 1.60 20.84
C ILE A 148 -0.85 2.04 22.19
N PRO A 149 -2.17 2.00 22.37
CA PRO A 149 -2.81 2.28 23.67
C PRO A 149 -2.43 1.21 24.69
N ILE A 150 -2.37 1.61 25.94
CA ILE A 150 -2.15 0.71 27.07
C ILE A 150 -3.48 0.41 27.75
N PRO A 151 -3.67 -0.81 28.32
CA PRO A 151 -4.86 -1.10 29.10
C PRO A 151 -4.86 -0.26 30.36
N VAL A 152 -6.04 0.19 30.78
CA VAL A 152 -6.27 0.84 32.07
C VAL A 152 -6.75 -0.23 33.06
N GLU A 153 -5.95 -0.50 34.10
CA GLU A 153 -6.25 -1.54 35.09
C GLU A 153 -7.17 -1.02 36.20
N GLU A 154 -7.07 0.26 36.53
CA GLU A 154 -7.98 0.90 37.49
C GLU A 154 -9.11 1.62 36.76
N LYS A 155 -10.32 1.36 37.22
CA LYS A 155 -11.52 2.08 36.81
C LYS A 155 -11.45 3.49 37.40
N ASP A 156 -10.97 4.45 36.67
CA ASP A 156 -10.99 5.89 37.02
C ASP A 156 -12.43 6.44 37.11
N GLY A 157 -13.42 5.57 37.21
CA GLY A 157 -14.85 5.92 37.24
C GLY A 157 -15.42 6.40 35.87
N ASN A 158 -14.59 6.48 34.86
CA ASN A 158 -14.99 6.96 33.52
C ASN A 158 -15.33 5.83 32.53
N GLY A 159 -15.16 4.55 32.92
CA GLY A 159 -15.41 3.38 32.08
C GLY A 159 -14.36 3.20 30.96
N ASP A 160 -13.20 3.82 31.08
CA ASP A 160 -12.11 3.71 30.11
C ASP A 160 -11.43 2.34 30.22
N ALA A 161 -11.15 1.71 29.09
CA ALA A 161 -10.44 0.44 29.01
C ALA A 161 -9.03 0.57 28.46
N TRP A 162 -8.77 1.59 27.64
CA TRP A 162 -7.45 1.86 27.07
C TRP A 162 -7.14 3.36 27.05
N PHE A 163 -5.88 3.66 27.31
CA PHE A 163 -5.30 4.99 27.28
C PHE A 163 -4.13 5.05 26.33
N CYS A 164 -4.12 6.06 25.45
CA CYS A 164 -2.98 6.32 24.56
C CYS A 164 -2.06 7.37 25.18
N PRO A 165 -0.86 7.01 25.67
CA PRO A 165 0.01 7.93 26.39
C PRO A 165 0.66 8.99 25.52
N CYS A 166 0.64 8.83 24.20
CA CYS A 166 1.26 9.79 23.28
C CYS A 166 0.59 11.18 23.34
N HIS A 167 -0.75 11.21 23.32
CA HIS A 167 -1.51 12.47 23.27
C HIS A 167 -2.82 12.42 24.07
N GLY A 168 -2.97 11.47 24.96
CA GLY A 168 -4.09 11.43 25.91
C GLY A 168 -5.44 11.03 25.29
N SER A 169 -5.46 10.13 24.29
CA SER A 169 -6.72 9.56 23.83
C SER A 169 -7.18 8.42 24.73
N HIS A 170 -8.45 8.42 25.11
CA HIS A 170 -9.09 7.42 25.95
C HIS A 170 -10.13 6.63 25.16
N TYR A 171 -10.20 5.34 25.40
CA TYR A 171 -11.16 4.46 24.74
C TYR A 171 -11.89 3.62 25.77
N ASP A 172 -13.20 3.46 25.60
CA ASP A 172 -14.07 2.72 26.48
C ASP A 172 -13.98 1.19 26.30
N LEU A 173 -14.84 0.47 27.04
CA LEU A 173 -14.93 -0.99 27.04
C LEU A 173 -15.38 -1.61 25.71
N SER A 174 -15.80 -0.78 24.73
CA SER A 174 -16.09 -1.19 23.35
C SER A 174 -15.03 -0.69 22.37
N GLY A 175 -13.94 -0.04 22.86
CA GLY A 175 -12.91 0.58 22.04
C GLY A 175 -13.38 1.85 21.32
N ARG A 176 -14.42 2.53 21.85
CA ARG A 176 -14.92 3.80 21.32
C ARG A 176 -14.14 4.95 21.94
N ILE A 177 -13.84 5.96 21.15
CA ILE A 177 -13.14 7.16 21.62
C ILE A 177 -14.07 7.96 22.54
N THR A 178 -13.61 8.20 23.77
CA THR A 178 -14.32 8.98 24.78
C THR A 178 -13.71 10.36 24.96
N GLN A 179 -12.36 10.45 24.92
CA GLN A 179 -11.62 11.68 25.16
C GLN A 179 -10.31 11.71 24.36
N GLY A 180 -9.80 12.93 24.11
CA GLY A 180 -8.49 13.16 23.46
C GLY A 180 -8.58 13.42 21.96
N PRO A 181 -7.44 13.48 21.26
CA PRO A 181 -7.38 13.94 19.87
C PRO A 181 -7.75 12.90 18.82
N ALA A 182 -7.85 11.61 19.16
CA ALA A 182 -8.19 10.56 18.21
C ALA A 182 -9.56 10.83 17.52
N PRO A 183 -9.64 10.77 16.18
CA PRO A 183 -10.87 11.12 15.46
C PRO A 183 -11.91 10.00 15.44
N ARG A 184 -11.50 8.74 15.61
CA ARG A 184 -12.37 7.55 15.47
C ARG A 184 -12.12 6.53 16.56
N ASN A 185 -13.05 5.60 16.66
CA ASN A 185 -12.94 4.41 17.49
C ASN A 185 -11.76 3.53 17.06
N LEU A 186 -11.28 2.65 17.94
CA LEU A 186 -10.35 1.59 17.56
C LEU A 186 -11.00 0.71 16.49
N ILE A 187 -10.23 0.26 15.53
CA ILE A 187 -10.74 -0.52 14.40
C ILE A 187 -11.07 -1.95 14.87
N VAL A 188 -12.24 -2.45 14.51
CA VAL A 188 -12.58 -3.87 14.65
C VAL A 188 -12.09 -4.57 13.38
N PRO A 189 -11.13 -5.51 13.47
CA PRO A 189 -10.67 -6.26 12.31
C PRO A 189 -11.75 -7.24 11.87
N PRO A 190 -11.74 -7.74 10.62
CA PRO A 190 -12.57 -8.87 10.26
C PRO A 190 -12.14 -10.08 11.08
N TYR A 191 -13.09 -10.73 11.75
CA TYR A 191 -12.84 -11.93 12.56
C TYR A 191 -14.09 -12.78 12.68
N LYS A 192 -13.88 -14.07 12.94
CA LYS A 192 -14.96 -15.02 13.27
C LYS A 192 -14.50 -16.03 14.31
N PHE A 193 -15.45 -16.69 14.96
CA PHE A 193 -15.17 -17.83 15.82
C PHE A 193 -15.24 -19.12 14.99
N ILE A 194 -14.11 -19.87 14.95
CA ILE A 194 -14.09 -21.22 14.36
C ILE A 194 -14.82 -22.20 15.29
N ASN A 195 -14.64 -21.99 16.58
CA ASN A 195 -15.30 -22.73 17.66
C ASN A 195 -15.37 -21.84 18.91
N LYS A 196 -15.99 -22.33 20.00
CA LYS A 196 -16.17 -21.56 21.25
C LYS A 196 -14.88 -21.00 21.86
N ASN A 197 -13.72 -21.55 21.50
CA ASN A 197 -12.44 -21.24 22.13
C ASN A 197 -11.39 -20.72 21.16
N THR A 198 -11.72 -20.56 19.87
CA THR A 198 -10.74 -20.15 18.83
C THR A 198 -11.32 -19.07 17.95
N ILE A 199 -10.62 -17.97 17.89
CA ILE A 199 -10.91 -16.81 17.00
C ILE A 199 -9.98 -16.88 15.81
N LEU A 200 -10.52 -16.71 14.59
CA LEU A 200 -9.79 -16.47 13.37
C LEU A 200 -9.88 -14.98 13.05
N ILE A 201 -8.74 -14.29 12.99
CA ILE A 201 -8.66 -12.87 12.63
C ILE A 201 -8.18 -12.78 11.18
N GLY A 202 -8.80 -11.90 10.39
CA GLY A 202 -8.45 -11.68 8.98
C GLY A 202 -9.52 -12.17 8.00
N GLU A 203 -10.51 -12.86 8.49
CA GLU A 203 -11.65 -13.36 7.71
C GLU A 203 -12.94 -13.24 8.53
N ALA A 204 -14.04 -12.78 7.92
CA ALA A 204 -15.34 -12.64 8.57
C ALA A 204 -16.33 -13.70 8.08
#